data_501cc235d6a19450b4690fdfdcaa5918
#
_entry.id   501cc235d6a19450b4690fdfdcaa5918
#
_cell.length_a   1.000
_cell.length_b   1.000
_cell.length_c   1.000
_cell.angle_alpha   90.00
_cell.angle_beta   90.00
_cell.angle_gamma   90.00
#
_symmetry.space_group_name_H-M   'P 1'
#
loop_
_entity.id
_entity.type
_entity.pdbx_description
1 polymer ?
#
loop_
_entity_poly.entity_id
_entity_poly.type
_entity_poly.pdbx_seq_one_letter_code
_entity_poly.pdbx_strand_id
1 'polypeptide(L)'
;MVYIRSFIFNSLFYVGTAILVVLMWPLLLLPPVLARQIARFWGWLAHKQLYSVGIRQRLHGDRQLDQQVIYAVKHQSAWETIILSWLLHAPAFVLKVELLRLPVIGLFFTKTGCIPVDRSDGMRALRKMREAALELAAQGRSMLIFPQGTRIAPGASKPYEIGVFALYDATGLPVVPVALNSGHVWPRNSWLKYPGIVDICFLEPIAPGLTRKQFMATLEQRIESQMAVLEAPQQHRDRALTEEPHHGR
;
A
#
# COMPACT_ATOMS: atom_id res chain seq x y z
N MET A 1 26.66 5.15 11.98
CA MET A 1 26.34 4.20 10.89
C MET A 1 24.99 4.47 10.23
N VAL A 2 23.90 4.76 10.97
CA VAL A 2 22.55 5.01 10.39
C VAL A 2 22.56 6.16 9.37
N TYR A 3 23.22 7.29 9.66
CA TYR A 3 23.31 8.44 8.76
C TYR A 3 23.97 8.10 7.42
N ILE A 4 25.12 7.38 7.44
CA ILE A 4 25.85 7.01 6.22
C ILE A 4 25.01 6.04 5.38
N ARG A 5 24.43 5.02 6.00
CA ARG A 5 23.55 4.08 5.30
C ARG A 5 22.33 4.74 4.70
N SER A 6 21.69 5.66 5.46
CA SER A 6 20.55 6.43 4.97
C SER A 6 20.94 7.35 3.81
N PHE A 7 22.13 7.94 3.84
CA PHE A 7 22.65 8.75 2.75
C PHE A 7 22.83 7.91 1.48
N ILE A 8 23.52 6.80 1.59
CA ILE A 8 23.74 5.88 0.45
C ILE A 8 22.39 5.43 -0.13
N PHE A 9 21.48 4.96 0.73
CA PHE A 9 20.15 4.53 0.28
C PHE A 9 19.38 5.66 -0.43
N ASN A 10 19.27 6.84 0.20
CA ASN A 10 18.52 7.94 -0.39
C ASN A 10 19.15 8.39 -1.72
N SER A 11 20.48 8.47 -1.81
CA SER A 11 21.18 8.81 -3.05
C SER A 11 20.88 7.79 -4.15
N LEU A 12 21.04 6.51 -3.89
CA LEU A 12 20.74 5.45 -4.84
C LEU A 12 19.26 5.43 -5.23
N PHE A 13 18.36 5.61 -4.25
CA PHE A 13 16.93 5.59 -4.47
C PHE A 13 16.46 6.77 -5.32
N TYR A 14 16.83 8.00 -4.95
CA TYR A 14 16.37 9.20 -5.68
C TYR A 14 17.06 9.34 -7.03
N VAL A 15 18.37 9.11 -7.11
CA VAL A 15 19.10 9.15 -8.39
C VAL A 15 18.62 8.02 -9.30
N GLY A 16 18.49 6.79 -8.78
CA GLY A 16 17.97 5.66 -9.54
C GLY A 16 16.53 5.90 -10.02
N THR A 17 15.68 6.48 -9.17
CA THR A 17 14.31 6.84 -9.56
C THR A 17 14.31 7.94 -10.63
N ALA A 18 15.16 8.97 -10.51
CA ALA A 18 15.27 10.02 -11.51
C ALA A 18 15.73 9.47 -12.86
N ILE A 19 16.75 8.62 -12.88
CA ILE A 19 17.22 7.94 -14.09
C ILE A 19 16.09 7.11 -14.70
N LEU A 20 15.38 6.35 -13.87
CA LEU A 20 14.28 5.51 -14.31
C LEU A 20 13.15 6.35 -14.93
N VAL A 21 12.81 7.48 -14.30
CA VAL A 21 11.81 8.44 -14.81
C VAL A 21 12.21 9.00 -16.16
N VAL A 22 13.49 9.36 -16.36
CA VAL A 22 14.00 9.87 -17.65
C VAL A 22 13.98 8.79 -18.72
N LEU A 23 14.47 7.59 -18.41
CA LEU A 23 14.47 6.45 -19.33
C LEU A 23 13.06 5.98 -19.68
N MET A 24 12.10 6.20 -18.81
CA MET A 24 10.72 5.79 -18.99
C MET A 24 9.86 6.80 -19.76
N TRP A 25 10.35 8.01 -19.98
CA TRP A 25 9.62 9.02 -20.77
C TRP A 25 9.12 8.49 -22.12
N PRO A 26 9.93 7.80 -22.94
CA PRO A 26 9.44 7.19 -24.17
C PRO A 26 8.46 6.03 -23.92
N LEU A 27 8.60 5.32 -22.79
CA LEU A 27 7.75 4.19 -22.44
C LEU A 27 6.33 4.61 -22.03
N LEU A 28 6.09 5.89 -21.77
CA LEU A 28 4.74 6.43 -21.57
C LEU A 28 3.88 6.36 -22.83
N LEU A 29 4.47 6.17 -24.00
CA LEU A 29 3.77 5.89 -25.25
C LEU A 29 3.31 4.43 -25.34
N LEU A 30 3.86 3.55 -24.51
CA LEU A 30 3.56 2.13 -24.51
C LEU A 30 2.23 1.79 -23.80
N PRO A 31 1.70 0.57 -24.02
CA PRO A 31 0.46 0.11 -23.38
C PRO A 31 0.52 0.19 -21.84
N PRO A 32 -0.63 0.39 -21.17
CA PRO A 32 -0.73 0.44 -19.70
C PRO A 32 -0.14 -0.78 -18.97
N VAL A 33 -0.13 -1.95 -19.59
CA VAL A 33 0.47 -3.18 -19.04
C VAL A 33 1.96 -2.97 -18.75
N LEU A 34 2.70 -2.33 -19.66
CA LEU A 34 4.13 -2.06 -19.47
C LEU A 34 4.38 -1.06 -18.35
N ALA A 35 3.55 -0.03 -18.21
CA ALA A 35 3.65 0.91 -17.08
C ALA A 35 3.52 0.17 -15.73
N ARG A 36 2.63 -0.83 -15.64
CA ARG A 36 2.49 -1.67 -14.44
C ARG A 36 3.71 -2.54 -14.19
N GLN A 37 4.29 -3.15 -15.23
CA GLN A 37 5.53 -3.95 -15.09
C GLN A 37 6.69 -3.08 -14.62
N ILE A 38 6.77 -1.86 -15.08
CA ILE A 38 7.77 -0.88 -14.65
C ILE A 38 7.56 -0.51 -13.17
N ALA A 39 6.32 -0.29 -12.72
CA ALA A 39 6.02 -0.06 -11.31
C ALA A 39 6.48 -1.23 -10.44
N ARG A 40 6.23 -2.46 -10.89
CA ARG A 40 6.70 -3.68 -10.21
C ARG A 40 8.22 -3.75 -10.17
N PHE A 41 8.88 -3.52 -11.27
CA PHE A 41 10.34 -3.51 -11.35
C PHE A 41 10.97 -2.46 -10.44
N TRP A 42 10.42 -1.24 -10.43
CA TRP A 42 10.87 -0.18 -9.53
C TRP A 42 10.70 -0.56 -8.06
N GLY A 43 9.54 -1.12 -7.69
CA GLY A 43 9.29 -1.61 -6.34
C GLY A 43 10.27 -2.73 -5.94
N TRP A 44 10.57 -3.67 -6.86
CA TRP A 44 11.57 -4.71 -6.66
C TRP A 44 12.97 -4.14 -6.49
N LEU A 45 13.37 -3.17 -7.30
CA LEU A 45 14.67 -2.52 -7.20
C LEU A 45 14.81 -1.79 -5.86
N ALA A 46 13.79 -1.04 -5.45
CA ALA A 46 13.75 -0.38 -4.15
C ALA A 46 13.83 -1.40 -3.00
N HIS A 47 13.13 -2.54 -3.12
CA HIS A 47 13.25 -3.64 -2.15
C HIS A 47 14.69 -4.12 -2.01
N LYS A 48 15.40 -4.33 -3.13
CA LYS A 48 16.83 -4.73 -3.09
C LYS A 48 17.70 -3.67 -2.44
N GLN A 49 17.46 -2.39 -2.70
CA GLN A 49 18.22 -1.29 -2.08
C GLN A 49 17.99 -1.18 -0.57
N LEU A 50 16.82 -1.57 -0.05
CA LEU A 50 16.53 -1.56 1.39
C LEU A 50 17.47 -2.44 2.22
N TYR A 51 18.04 -3.49 1.62
CA TYR A 51 19.04 -4.33 2.30
C TYR A 51 20.30 -3.53 2.67
N SER A 52 20.66 -2.48 1.92
CA SER A 52 21.83 -1.63 2.22
C SER A 52 21.69 -0.88 3.54
N VAL A 53 20.45 -0.56 3.94
CA VAL A 53 20.14 0.07 5.23
C VAL A 53 19.74 -0.94 6.31
N GLY A 54 19.77 -2.24 6.01
CA GLY A 54 19.42 -3.30 6.95
C GLY A 54 17.91 -3.45 7.18
N ILE A 55 17.08 -2.97 6.25
CA ILE A 55 15.63 -3.17 6.29
C ILE A 55 15.28 -4.45 5.56
N ARG A 56 14.59 -5.35 6.25
CA ARG A 56 14.07 -6.62 5.72
C ARG A 56 12.56 -6.64 5.89
N GLN A 57 11.90 -7.64 5.29
CA GLN A 57 10.46 -7.84 5.44
C GLN A 57 10.15 -9.30 5.74
N ARG A 58 9.06 -9.52 6.50
CA ARG A 58 8.44 -10.83 6.70
C ARG A 58 6.96 -10.71 6.32
N LEU A 59 6.45 -11.74 5.65
CA LEU A 59 5.06 -11.82 5.23
C LEU A 59 4.33 -12.83 6.11
N HIS A 60 3.13 -12.47 6.53
CA HIS A 60 2.25 -13.31 7.32
C HIS A 60 0.88 -13.35 6.64
N GLY A 61 0.26 -14.51 6.60
CA GLY A 61 -1.03 -14.70 5.92
C GLY A 61 -0.94 -14.78 4.39
N ASP A 62 -2.09 -14.96 3.75
CA ASP A 62 -2.19 -15.10 2.30
C ASP A 62 -2.44 -13.75 1.61
N ARG A 63 -1.63 -13.44 0.61
CA ARG A 63 -1.74 -12.21 -0.19
C ARG A 63 -2.94 -12.18 -1.13
N GLN A 64 -3.64 -13.28 -1.31
CA GLN A 64 -4.80 -13.41 -2.21
C GLN A 64 -4.49 -12.97 -3.66
N LEU A 65 -3.33 -13.40 -4.20
CA LEU A 65 -2.88 -12.98 -5.53
C LEU A 65 -3.64 -13.63 -6.69
N ASP A 66 -4.29 -14.77 -6.42
CA ASP A 66 -5.01 -15.57 -7.41
C ASP A 66 -6.45 -15.12 -7.61
N GLN A 67 -6.87 -14.12 -6.86
CA GLN A 67 -8.21 -13.55 -6.95
C GLN A 67 -8.20 -12.02 -6.93
N GLN A 68 -9.30 -11.44 -7.36
CA GLN A 68 -9.47 -10.00 -7.38
C GLN A 68 -9.97 -9.52 -6.02
N VAL A 69 -9.22 -8.61 -5.39
CA VAL A 69 -9.51 -8.10 -4.05
C VAL A 69 -9.22 -6.61 -3.93
N ILE A 70 -9.73 -6.00 -2.86
CA ILE A 70 -9.35 -4.67 -2.41
C ILE A 70 -8.44 -4.82 -1.20
N TYR A 71 -7.19 -4.38 -1.30
CA TYR A 71 -6.29 -4.32 -0.15
C TYR A 71 -6.53 -3.03 0.64
N ALA A 72 -6.95 -3.15 1.88
CA ALA A 72 -7.09 -2.04 2.83
C ALA A 72 -5.88 -2.01 3.77
N VAL A 73 -4.92 -1.14 3.50
CA VAL A 73 -3.58 -1.20 4.10
C VAL A 73 -3.38 -0.09 5.11
N LYS A 74 -2.89 -0.42 6.31
CA LYS A 74 -2.38 0.58 7.27
C LYS A 74 -1.32 1.44 6.61
N HIS A 75 -1.32 2.76 6.87
CA HIS A 75 -0.40 3.68 6.21
C HIS A 75 0.49 4.43 7.21
N GLN A 76 1.76 4.07 7.28
CA GLN A 76 2.73 4.68 8.20
C GLN A 76 3.90 5.35 7.46
N SER A 77 4.24 4.88 6.25
CA SER A 77 5.49 5.23 5.55
C SER A 77 5.28 5.41 4.03
N ALA A 78 6.29 5.90 3.34
CA ALA A 78 6.37 5.79 1.88
C ALA A 78 6.69 4.34 1.43
N TRP A 79 7.21 3.53 2.33
CA TRP A 79 7.61 2.15 2.10
C TRP A 79 6.47 1.32 1.47
N GLU A 80 5.25 1.44 2.01
CA GLU A 80 4.08 0.66 1.54
C GLU A 80 3.75 0.95 0.07
N THR A 81 3.77 2.22 -0.31
CA THR A 81 3.42 2.62 -1.68
C THR A 81 4.41 2.03 -2.69
N ILE A 82 5.68 1.94 -2.30
CA ILE A 82 6.76 1.46 -3.16
C ILE A 82 6.76 -0.06 -3.22
N ILE A 83 6.83 -0.70 -2.06
CA ILE A 83 7.05 -2.15 -1.96
C ILE A 83 5.81 -2.95 -2.34
N LEU A 84 4.62 -2.48 -1.96
CA LEU A 84 3.38 -3.17 -2.30
C LEU A 84 3.06 -3.11 -3.81
N SER A 85 3.60 -2.16 -4.56
CA SER A 85 3.48 -2.15 -6.02
C SER A 85 4.13 -3.38 -6.66
N TRP A 86 5.25 -3.84 -6.09
CA TRP A 86 5.90 -5.09 -6.50
C TRP A 86 5.24 -6.32 -5.88
N LEU A 87 5.01 -6.28 -4.57
CA LEU A 87 4.59 -7.44 -3.77
C LEU A 87 3.18 -7.93 -4.15
N LEU A 88 2.30 -7.00 -4.57
CA LEU A 88 0.90 -7.25 -4.92
C LEU A 88 0.63 -7.12 -6.43
N HIS A 89 1.65 -7.29 -7.26
CA HIS A 89 1.55 -7.30 -8.72
C HIS A 89 0.93 -6.04 -9.33
N ALA A 90 1.25 -4.85 -8.79
CA ALA A 90 0.79 -3.54 -9.22
C ALA A 90 -0.74 -3.37 -9.17
N PRO A 91 -1.35 -3.45 -7.98
CA PRO A 91 -2.76 -3.12 -7.82
C PRO A 91 -3.03 -1.66 -8.22
N ALA A 92 -4.27 -1.32 -8.49
CA ALA A 92 -4.65 0.07 -8.73
C ALA A 92 -4.70 0.82 -7.39
N PHE A 93 -3.75 1.73 -7.18
CA PHE A 93 -3.70 2.54 -5.95
C PHE A 93 -4.75 3.64 -5.95
N VAL A 94 -5.42 3.82 -4.82
CA VAL A 94 -6.18 5.04 -4.54
C VAL A 94 -5.22 6.09 -4.01
N LEU A 95 -5.12 7.22 -4.71
CA LEU A 95 -4.14 8.26 -4.40
C LEU A 95 -4.74 9.67 -4.46
N LYS A 96 -4.03 10.64 -3.90
CA LYS A 96 -4.44 12.05 -3.97
C LYS A 96 -4.32 12.58 -5.40
N VAL A 97 -5.35 13.30 -5.87
CA VAL A 97 -5.38 13.90 -7.21
C VAL A 97 -4.19 14.82 -7.49
N GLU A 98 -3.67 15.50 -6.46
CA GLU A 98 -2.51 16.40 -6.58
C GLU A 98 -1.24 15.69 -7.07
N LEU A 99 -1.12 14.37 -6.84
CA LEU A 99 0.01 13.58 -7.33
C LEU A 99 0.01 13.45 -8.85
N LEU A 100 -1.14 13.59 -9.49
CA LEU A 100 -1.23 13.59 -10.95
C LEU A 100 -0.66 14.87 -11.59
N ARG A 101 -0.49 15.94 -10.80
CA ARG A 101 0.11 17.20 -11.27
C ARG A 101 1.64 17.16 -11.34
N LEU A 102 2.26 16.12 -10.75
CA LEU A 102 3.70 15.95 -10.80
C LEU A 102 4.13 15.57 -12.24
N PRO A 103 5.07 16.29 -12.83
CA PRO A 103 5.56 15.97 -14.19
C PRO A 103 6.03 14.51 -14.25
N VAL A 104 5.77 13.83 -15.37
CA VAL A 104 6.13 12.42 -15.63
C VAL A 104 5.50 11.44 -14.65
N ILE A 105 5.66 11.66 -13.35
CA ILE A 105 5.10 10.79 -12.27
C ILE A 105 3.57 10.75 -12.34
N GLY A 106 2.92 11.91 -12.54
CA GLY A 106 1.47 11.98 -12.68
C GLY A 106 0.97 11.21 -13.90
N LEU A 107 1.66 11.35 -15.03
CA LEU A 107 1.34 10.60 -16.25
C LEU A 107 1.56 9.09 -16.04
N PHE A 108 2.59 8.71 -15.30
CA PHE A 108 2.84 7.33 -14.93
C PHE A 108 1.71 6.76 -14.06
N PHE A 109 1.24 7.49 -13.04
CA PHE A 109 0.09 7.08 -12.23
C PHE A 109 -1.17 6.91 -13.06
N THR A 110 -1.43 7.82 -14.00
CA THR A 110 -2.56 7.69 -14.93
C THR A 110 -2.43 6.42 -15.78
N LYS A 111 -1.25 6.15 -16.33
CA LYS A 111 -0.97 4.94 -17.12
C LYS A 111 -1.07 3.64 -16.33
N THR A 112 -0.71 3.64 -15.04
CA THR A 112 -0.88 2.46 -14.18
C THR A 112 -2.34 2.22 -13.80
N GLY A 113 -3.24 3.17 -14.07
CA GLY A 113 -4.67 3.08 -13.76
C GLY A 113 -4.94 3.25 -12.27
N CYS A 114 -4.27 4.20 -11.62
CA CYS A 114 -4.59 4.60 -10.26
C CYS A 114 -5.93 5.35 -10.18
N ILE A 115 -6.59 5.28 -9.04
CA ILE A 115 -7.84 6.01 -8.75
C ILE A 115 -7.48 7.33 -8.06
N PRO A 116 -7.56 8.48 -8.75
CA PRO A 116 -7.32 9.77 -8.12
C PRO A 116 -8.51 10.22 -7.30
N VAL A 117 -8.25 10.74 -6.10
CA VAL A 117 -9.29 11.25 -5.20
C VAL A 117 -9.00 12.71 -4.85
N ASP A 118 -9.92 13.58 -5.20
CA ASP A 118 -9.98 14.95 -4.69
C ASP A 118 -10.84 14.98 -3.43
N ARG A 119 -10.21 15.11 -2.29
CA ARG A 119 -10.92 15.09 -1.00
C ARG A 119 -11.75 16.35 -0.74
N SER A 120 -11.49 17.43 -1.44
CA SER A 120 -12.26 18.65 -1.33
C SER A 120 -13.64 18.54 -2.00
N ASP A 121 -13.80 17.59 -2.94
CA ASP A 121 -15.04 17.38 -3.71
C ASP A 121 -16.11 16.54 -2.97
N GLY A 122 -15.86 16.10 -1.75
CA GLY A 122 -16.85 15.40 -0.92
C GLY A 122 -17.57 14.24 -1.63
N MET A 123 -18.87 14.33 -1.78
CA MET A 123 -19.71 13.27 -2.41
C MET A 123 -19.38 13.04 -3.89
N ARG A 124 -18.94 14.07 -4.61
CA ARG A 124 -18.52 13.92 -6.01
C ARG A 124 -17.27 13.07 -6.12
N ALA A 125 -16.32 13.24 -5.20
CA ALA A 125 -15.11 12.40 -5.15
C ALA A 125 -15.46 10.92 -4.94
N LEU A 126 -16.38 10.62 -4.01
CA LEU A 126 -16.86 9.26 -3.75
C LEU A 126 -17.51 8.64 -4.99
N ARG A 127 -18.34 9.41 -5.71
CA ARG A 127 -18.97 8.93 -6.95
C ARG A 127 -17.94 8.58 -8.01
N LYS A 128 -17.01 9.49 -8.32
CA LYS A 128 -15.92 9.26 -9.29
C LYS A 128 -15.07 8.04 -8.90
N MET A 129 -14.79 7.89 -7.61
CA MET A 129 -14.04 6.76 -7.12
C MET A 129 -14.79 5.44 -7.32
N ARG A 130 -16.11 5.40 -7.10
CA ARG A 130 -16.96 4.23 -7.36
C ARG A 130 -16.98 3.86 -8.85
N GLU A 131 -17.14 4.85 -9.73
CA GLU A 131 -17.13 4.67 -11.19
C GLU A 131 -15.78 4.05 -11.63
N ALA A 132 -14.68 4.64 -11.22
CA ALA A 132 -13.34 4.14 -11.55
C ALA A 132 -13.08 2.72 -10.96
N ALA A 133 -13.60 2.44 -9.77
CA ALA A 133 -13.48 1.11 -9.15
C ALA A 133 -14.25 0.04 -9.96
N LEU A 134 -15.44 0.35 -10.45
CA LEU A 134 -16.23 -0.57 -11.30
C LEU A 134 -15.50 -0.86 -12.62
N GLU A 135 -14.90 0.15 -13.25
CA GLU A 135 -14.12 -0.03 -14.47
C GLU A 135 -12.90 -0.94 -14.23
N LEU A 136 -12.20 -0.77 -13.12
CA LEU A 136 -11.06 -1.61 -12.75
C LEU A 136 -11.49 -3.04 -12.39
N ALA A 137 -12.61 -3.17 -11.69
CA ALA A 137 -13.20 -4.47 -11.37
C ALA A 137 -13.57 -5.24 -12.63
N ALA A 138 -14.18 -4.59 -13.62
CA ALA A 138 -14.48 -5.18 -14.93
C ALA A 138 -13.22 -5.62 -15.72
N GLN A 139 -12.06 -4.98 -15.45
CA GLN A 139 -10.76 -5.35 -16.01
C GLN A 139 -10.04 -6.47 -15.23
N GLY A 140 -10.66 -7.07 -14.21
CA GLY A 140 -10.04 -8.09 -13.37
C GLY A 140 -8.93 -7.56 -12.46
N ARG A 141 -8.90 -6.25 -12.12
CA ARG A 141 -7.82 -5.63 -11.38
C ARG A 141 -8.11 -5.51 -9.88
N SER A 142 -7.17 -5.96 -9.07
CA SER A 142 -7.17 -5.65 -7.64
C SER A 142 -6.85 -4.17 -7.39
N MET A 143 -7.35 -3.65 -6.27
CA MET A 143 -7.17 -2.25 -5.86
C MET A 143 -6.48 -2.17 -4.51
N LEU A 144 -5.82 -1.05 -4.21
CA LEU A 144 -5.21 -0.79 -2.92
C LEU A 144 -5.61 0.59 -2.42
N ILE A 145 -6.13 0.63 -1.20
CA ILE A 145 -6.49 1.86 -0.53
C ILE A 145 -5.86 1.93 0.86
N PHE A 146 -5.47 3.13 1.26
CA PHE A 146 -5.07 3.43 2.62
C PHE A 146 -6.26 4.04 3.37
N PRO A 147 -6.98 3.26 4.21
CA PRO A 147 -8.27 3.70 4.75
C PRO A 147 -8.16 4.94 5.65
N GLN A 148 -7.01 5.22 6.25
CA GLN A 148 -6.76 6.43 7.04
C GLN A 148 -6.57 7.68 6.18
N GLY A 149 -6.36 7.50 4.87
CA GLY A 149 -6.20 8.57 3.91
C GLY A 149 -4.90 9.38 4.03
N THR A 150 -4.08 9.14 5.04
CA THR A 150 -2.77 9.79 5.24
C THR A 150 -1.87 8.88 6.05
N ARG A 151 -0.56 9.12 6.01
CA ARG A 151 0.41 8.40 6.84
C ARG A 151 0.25 8.78 8.31
N ILE A 152 0.11 7.77 9.17
CA ILE A 152 -0.04 7.92 10.63
C ILE A 152 1.18 7.30 11.29
N ALA A 153 1.77 8.02 12.25
CA ALA A 153 2.94 7.53 12.98
C ALA A 153 2.59 6.25 13.79
N PRO A 154 3.58 5.38 14.04
CA PRO A 154 3.39 4.26 14.97
C PRO A 154 2.82 4.74 16.32
N GLY A 155 1.93 3.96 16.93
CA GLY A 155 1.23 4.30 18.18
C GLY A 155 0.13 5.36 18.05
N ALA A 156 0.00 6.04 16.90
CA ALA A 156 -1.08 7.00 16.68
C ALA A 156 -2.25 6.36 15.91
N SER A 157 -3.45 6.83 16.17
CA SER A 157 -4.66 6.40 15.47
C SER A 157 -5.34 7.57 14.74
N LYS A 158 -6.12 7.23 13.74
CA LYS A 158 -7.00 8.13 13.02
C LYS A 158 -8.21 7.34 12.52
N PRO A 159 -9.44 7.87 12.62
CA PRO A 159 -10.63 7.24 12.07
C PRO A 159 -10.47 6.92 10.57
N TYR A 160 -11.04 5.80 10.15
CA TYR A 160 -10.98 5.34 8.77
C TYR A 160 -11.99 6.13 7.91
N GLU A 161 -11.53 6.55 6.75
CA GLU A 161 -12.33 7.31 5.78
C GLU A 161 -13.32 6.40 5.05
N ILE A 162 -14.48 6.91 4.74
CA ILE A 162 -15.58 6.17 4.09
C ILE A 162 -15.21 5.65 2.67
N GLY A 163 -14.15 6.16 2.08
CA GLY A 163 -13.72 5.78 0.74
C GLY A 163 -13.50 4.28 0.55
N VAL A 164 -13.00 3.59 1.58
CA VAL A 164 -12.80 2.14 1.52
C VAL A 164 -14.14 1.40 1.40
N PHE A 165 -15.17 1.85 2.11
CA PHE A 165 -16.52 1.30 1.97
C PHE A 165 -17.11 1.57 0.59
N ALA A 166 -16.85 2.76 0.02
CA ALA A 166 -17.34 3.09 -1.32
C ALA A 166 -16.79 2.15 -2.41
N LEU A 167 -15.53 1.70 -2.30
CA LEU A 167 -14.96 0.68 -3.19
C LEU A 167 -15.63 -0.69 -2.97
N TYR A 168 -15.71 -1.12 -1.71
CA TYR A 168 -16.30 -2.40 -1.31
C TYR A 168 -17.74 -2.56 -1.78
N ASP A 169 -18.58 -1.57 -1.47
CA ASP A 169 -19.99 -1.56 -1.82
C ASP A 169 -20.25 -1.48 -3.34
N ALA A 170 -19.43 -0.70 -4.05
CA ALA A 170 -19.58 -0.57 -5.49
C ALA A 170 -19.20 -1.84 -6.26
N THR A 171 -18.12 -2.50 -5.87
CA THR A 171 -17.54 -3.60 -6.65
C THR A 171 -18.00 -4.98 -6.21
N GLY A 172 -18.48 -5.12 -4.97
CA GLY A 172 -18.77 -6.43 -4.40
C GLY A 172 -17.54 -7.31 -4.22
N LEU A 173 -16.33 -6.74 -4.28
CA LEU A 173 -15.10 -7.51 -4.08
C LEU A 173 -14.81 -7.70 -2.59
N PRO A 174 -14.17 -8.83 -2.22
CA PRO A 174 -13.68 -9.00 -0.86
C PRO A 174 -12.57 -8.00 -0.54
N VAL A 175 -12.50 -7.59 0.72
CA VAL A 175 -11.46 -6.67 1.22
C VAL A 175 -10.48 -7.43 2.08
N VAL A 176 -9.19 -7.37 1.74
CA VAL A 176 -8.09 -7.92 2.54
C VAL A 176 -7.55 -6.81 3.43
N PRO A 177 -7.79 -6.87 4.76
CA PRO A 177 -7.17 -5.93 5.69
C PRO A 177 -5.67 -6.24 5.79
N VAL A 178 -4.81 -5.22 5.78
CA VAL A 178 -3.36 -5.39 5.87
C VAL A 178 -2.78 -4.48 6.94
N ALA A 179 -2.18 -5.10 7.96
CA ALA A 179 -1.45 -4.43 9.02
C ALA A 179 0.07 -4.52 8.76
N LEU A 180 0.83 -3.48 9.13
CA LEU A 180 2.29 -3.47 8.97
C LEU A 180 2.94 -2.38 9.83
N ASN A 181 4.22 -2.57 10.18
CA ASN A 181 4.96 -1.70 11.09
C ASN A 181 6.10 -0.90 10.42
N SER A 182 5.94 -0.56 9.17
CA SER A 182 6.96 0.13 8.35
C SER A 182 7.42 1.48 8.90
N GLY A 183 6.56 2.16 9.66
CA GLY A 183 6.86 3.46 10.25
C GLY A 183 8.03 3.44 11.24
N HIS A 184 8.36 2.30 11.84
CA HIS A 184 9.51 2.16 12.72
C HIS A 184 10.84 2.18 11.97
N VAL A 185 10.89 1.65 10.76
CA VAL A 185 12.12 1.57 9.95
C VAL A 185 12.26 2.73 8.96
N TRP A 186 11.13 3.25 8.48
CA TRP A 186 11.08 4.39 7.57
C TRP A 186 10.02 5.40 8.04
N PRO A 187 10.30 6.23 9.06
CA PRO A 187 9.32 7.16 9.60
C PRO A 187 8.84 8.17 8.57
N ARG A 188 7.60 8.62 8.72
CA ARG A 188 7.02 9.69 7.91
C ARG A 188 7.88 10.94 7.96
N ASN A 189 8.14 11.54 6.80
CA ASN A 189 8.92 12.78 6.65
C ASN A 189 10.35 12.70 7.22
N SER A 190 10.88 11.50 7.44
CA SER A 190 12.24 11.30 7.89
C SER A 190 13.18 11.01 6.73
N TRP A 191 14.34 11.65 6.76
CA TRP A 191 15.46 11.32 5.89
C TRP A 191 16.15 10.03 6.32
N LEU A 192 16.10 9.70 7.62
CA LEU A 192 16.75 8.53 8.19
C LEU A 192 15.93 7.26 7.93
N LYS A 193 16.68 6.17 7.73
CA LYS A 193 16.18 4.81 7.63
C LYS A 193 16.85 3.99 8.71
N TYR A 194 16.06 3.27 9.48
CA TYR A 194 16.57 2.46 10.60
C TYR A 194 16.57 0.98 10.21
N PRO A 195 17.64 0.24 10.53
CA PRO A 195 17.63 -1.21 10.31
C PRO A 195 16.51 -1.86 11.11
N GLY A 196 15.89 -2.87 10.54
CA GLY A 196 14.81 -3.59 11.20
C GLY A 196 14.01 -4.46 10.24
N ILE A 197 12.98 -5.10 10.77
CA ILE A 197 12.09 -5.98 10.03
C ILE A 197 10.72 -5.31 9.93
N VAL A 198 10.22 -5.20 8.70
CA VAL A 198 8.82 -4.85 8.43
C VAL A 198 8.02 -6.14 8.38
N ASP A 199 7.20 -6.36 9.39
CA ASP A 199 6.20 -7.42 9.38
C ASP A 199 4.97 -6.92 8.63
N ILE A 200 4.47 -7.71 7.68
CA ILE A 200 3.30 -7.41 6.86
C ILE A 200 2.31 -8.56 7.06
N CYS A 201 1.19 -8.27 7.68
CA CYS A 201 0.13 -9.25 7.98
C CYS A 201 -1.05 -9.04 7.04
N PHE A 202 -1.28 -10.01 6.16
CA PHE A 202 -2.48 -10.12 5.35
C PHE A 202 -3.51 -10.89 6.16
N LEU A 203 -4.57 -10.20 6.57
CA LEU A 203 -5.60 -10.76 7.44
C LEU A 203 -6.71 -11.38 6.62
N GLU A 204 -7.58 -12.20 7.26
CA GLU A 204 -8.71 -12.84 6.61
C GLU A 204 -9.55 -11.84 5.81
N PRO A 205 -9.88 -12.14 4.55
CA PRO A 205 -10.70 -11.28 3.73
C PRO A 205 -12.08 -11.02 4.35
N ILE A 206 -12.56 -9.79 4.23
CA ILE A 206 -13.93 -9.42 4.56
C ILE A 206 -14.78 -9.67 3.32
N ALA A 207 -15.68 -10.67 3.40
CA ALA A 207 -16.59 -11.02 2.32
C ALA A 207 -17.57 -9.85 2.01
N PRO A 208 -18.07 -9.72 0.77
CA PRO A 208 -19.07 -8.72 0.41
C PRO A 208 -20.41 -8.92 1.14
N GLY A 209 -21.23 -7.86 1.23
CA GLY A 209 -22.59 -7.91 1.76
C GLY A 209 -22.79 -7.32 3.15
N LEU A 210 -21.72 -6.82 3.82
CA LEU A 210 -21.89 -6.14 5.11
C LEU A 210 -22.43 -4.73 4.93
N THR A 211 -23.22 -4.29 5.89
CA THR A 211 -23.62 -2.89 6.00
C THR A 211 -22.40 -1.99 6.25
N ARG A 212 -22.51 -0.71 5.92
CA ARG A 212 -21.42 0.25 6.15
C ARG A 212 -20.90 0.21 7.59
N LYS A 213 -21.81 0.20 8.57
CA LYS A 213 -21.43 0.19 10.00
C LYS A 213 -20.66 -1.08 10.36
N GLN A 214 -21.13 -2.25 9.93
CA GLN A 214 -20.49 -3.53 10.17
C GLN A 214 -19.13 -3.61 9.49
N PHE A 215 -19.06 -3.25 8.20
CA PHE A 215 -17.82 -3.29 7.44
C PHE A 215 -16.73 -2.40 8.05
N MET A 216 -17.05 -1.13 8.33
CA MET A 216 -16.08 -0.18 8.88
C MET A 216 -15.57 -0.62 10.26
N ALA A 217 -16.47 -1.10 11.13
CA ALA A 217 -16.10 -1.61 12.44
C ALA A 217 -15.22 -2.86 12.34
N THR A 218 -15.56 -3.82 11.47
CA THR A 218 -14.79 -5.04 11.26
C THR A 218 -13.39 -4.74 10.70
N LEU A 219 -13.32 -3.86 9.69
CA LEU A 219 -12.06 -3.49 9.05
C LEU A 219 -11.11 -2.81 10.06
N GLU A 220 -11.61 -1.82 10.79
CA GLU A 220 -10.84 -1.09 11.78
C GLU A 220 -10.39 -2.02 12.91
N GLN A 221 -11.30 -2.81 13.46
CA GLN A 221 -10.98 -3.78 14.51
C GLN A 221 -9.87 -4.75 14.07
N ARG A 222 -10.00 -5.37 12.88
CA ARG A 222 -9.00 -6.33 12.41
C ARG A 222 -7.62 -5.70 12.25
N ILE A 223 -7.53 -4.55 11.59
CA ILE A 223 -6.25 -3.89 11.39
C ILE A 223 -5.65 -3.40 12.71
N GLU A 224 -6.43 -2.71 13.56
CA GLU A 224 -5.88 -2.12 14.78
C GLU A 224 -5.55 -3.18 15.85
N SER A 225 -6.30 -4.30 15.93
CA SER A 225 -5.93 -5.43 16.78
C SER A 225 -4.59 -6.03 16.35
N GLN A 226 -4.37 -6.21 15.05
CA GLN A 226 -3.09 -6.71 14.54
C GLN A 226 -1.96 -5.68 14.73
N MET A 227 -2.27 -4.38 14.60
CA MET A 227 -1.30 -3.32 14.89
C MET A 227 -0.83 -3.35 16.33
N ALA A 228 -1.72 -3.62 17.30
CA ALA A 228 -1.33 -3.76 18.70
C ALA A 228 -0.30 -4.90 18.91
N VAL A 229 -0.42 -6.01 18.15
CA VAL A 229 0.57 -7.09 18.13
C VAL A 229 1.89 -6.63 17.52
N LEU A 230 1.83 -5.95 16.36
CA LEU A 230 3.02 -5.50 15.65
C LEU A 230 3.81 -4.39 16.36
N GLU A 231 3.14 -3.61 17.20
CA GLU A 231 3.75 -2.54 18.00
C GLU A 231 4.22 -3.01 19.39
N ALA A 232 3.91 -4.25 19.77
CA ALA A 232 4.42 -4.85 20.98
C ALA A 232 5.95 -5.03 20.96
N PRO A 233 6.62 -5.16 22.13
CA PRO A 233 8.03 -5.50 22.20
C PRO A 233 8.38 -6.74 21.37
N GLN A 234 9.56 -6.76 20.73
CA GLN A 234 9.92 -7.76 19.72
C GLN A 234 9.70 -9.22 20.16
N GLN A 235 10.03 -9.56 21.40
CA GLN A 235 9.84 -10.91 21.92
C GLN A 235 8.36 -11.36 21.92
N HIS A 236 7.45 -10.49 22.34
CA HIS A 236 6.01 -10.77 22.33
C HIS A 236 5.45 -10.84 20.91
N ARG A 237 5.93 -9.97 20.03
CA ARG A 237 5.54 -9.94 18.63
C ARG A 237 5.92 -11.23 17.89
N ASP A 238 7.18 -11.66 18.03
CA ASP A 238 7.68 -12.85 17.33
C ASP A 238 6.90 -14.10 17.78
N ARG A 239 6.55 -14.20 19.07
CA ARG A 239 5.72 -15.28 19.58
C ARG A 239 4.31 -15.25 19.00
N ALA A 240 3.63 -14.10 19.04
CA ALA A 240 2.26 -13.96 18.53
C ALA A 240 2.15 -14.26 17.03
N LEU A 241 3.16 -13.87 16.22
CA LEU A 241 3.18 -14.11 14.77
C LEU A 241 3.50 -15.57 14.40
N THR A 242 4.09 -16.36 15.32
CA THR A 242 4.37 -17.79 15.09
C THR A 242 3.25 -18.70 15.56
N GLU A 243 2.43 -18.24 16.50
CA GLU A 243 1.32 -18.99 17.07
C GLU A 243 0.00 -18.88 16.26
N GLU A 244 -0.09 -17.97 15.27
CA GLU A 244 -1.21 -17.96 14.34
C GLU A 244 -1.20 -19.25 13.49
N PRO A 245 -2.26 -20.07 13.54
CA PRO A 245 -2.30 -21.28 12.73
C PRO A 245 -2.31 -20.93 11.25
N HIS A 246 -1.35 -21.47 10.50
CA HIS A 246 -1.37 -21.51 9.04
C HIS A 246 -2.62 -22.28 8.57
N HIS A 247 -3.75 -21.61 8.47
CA HIS A 247 -4.91 -22.15 7.75
C HIS A 247 -4.70 -21.86 6.26
N GLY A 248 -4.29 -22.90 5.53
CA GLY A 248 -4.32 -22.84 4.08
C GLY A 248 -3.17 -23.58 3.40
N ARG A 249 -3.40 -24.83 3.09
CA ARG A 249 -2.78 -25.48 1.93
C ARG A 249 -3.55 -25.11 0.68
#